data_be4762482b537cce3900aa4603b333a1
#
_entry.id   be4762482b537cce3900aa4603b333a1
#
_cell.length_a   1.000
_cell.length_b   1.000
_cell.length_c   1.000
_cell.angle_alpha   90.00
_cell.angle_beta   90.00
_cell.angle_gamma   90.00
#
_symmetry.space_group_name_H-M   'P 1'
#
loop_
_entity.id
_entity.type
_entity.pdbx_description
1 polymer ?
#
loop_
_entity_poly.entity_id
_entity_poly.type
_entity_poly.pdbx_seq_one_letter_code
_entity_poly.pdbx_strand_id
1 'polypeptide(L)'
;MAYTKISDVIIPELFTDYVIDKTTEKSEIMFAGVVENNPMLNGFVADGGITYTMPKWNDLTGNSQVLSESKDVEVSGITSKSEIATKLLRVNAWGANDLAGALAGDDPMKAIGALVSNWWVRDERDIVLSILKGVFDSAGMADLVLDVSGETNGKIGATVVLDGKQLLGDASDLLTMMYMNSAVFTELQKQNLIEYIPASESKTNIPTYLGYRVVKDDSITTLGDNKYATYLLSKGCIQRGTGIPQSFVPTETDRDSLGSGGRDVLVNRQAKILHPKGISWIGVGNIVDSTPSNVELATGTNWQRVADLKKIGMVKIVHKI
;
A
#
# COMPACT_ATOMS: atom_id res chain seq x y z
N MET A 1 11.35 -28.18 39.53
CA MET A 1 10.04 -28.27 38.87
C MET A 1 10.18 -27.64 37.48
N ALA A 2 9.97 -28.40 36.43
CA ALA A 2 9.99 -27.89 35.07
C ALA A 2 8.67 -27.16 34.86
N TYR A 3 8.72 -25.84 34.70
CA TYR A 3 7.57 -25.06 34.27
C TYR A 3 7.43 -25.21 32.77
N THR A 4 6.24 -25.52 32.29
CA THR A 4 5.92 -25.49 30.86
C THR A 4 6.07 -24.00 30.39
N LYS A 5 7.08 -23.74 29.61
CA LYS A 5 7.28 -22.41 29.03
C LYS A 5 6.32 -22.28 27.85
N ILE A 6 5.91 -21.07 27.52
CA ILE A 6 5.10 -20.80 26.32
C ILE A 6 5.83 -21.28 25.06
N SER A 7 7.18 -21.21 25.02
CA SER A 7 8.00 -21.83 24.00
C SER A 7 7.77 -23.34 23.82
N ASP A 8 7.24 -24.03 24.83
CA ASP A 8 6.95 -25.46 24.78
C ASP A 8 5.55 -25.75 24.21
N VAL A 9 4.69 -24.72 24.12
CA VAL A 9 3.29 -24.82 23.66
C VAL A 9 3.08 -24.15 22.31
N ILE A 10 3.79 -23.05 22.05
CA ILE A 10 3.77 -22.33 20.78
C ILE A 10 5.14 -22.51 20.14
N ILE A 11 5.20 -23.22 19.01
CA ILE A 11 6.39 -23.26 18.17
C ILE A 11 6.40 -21.94 17.39
N PRO A 12 7.35 -21.01 17.66
CA PRO A 12 7.35 -19.67 17.02
C PRO A 12 7.35 -19.71 15.50
N GLU A 13 8.00 -20.69 14.91
CA GLU A 13 8.04 -20.91 13.46
C GLU A 13 6.65 -21.17 12.87
N LEU A 14 5.85 -22.06 13.47
CA LEU A 14 4.49 -22.34 13.02
C LEU A 14 3.55 -21.14 13.16
N PHE A 15 3.72 -20.35 14.22
CA PHE A 15 2.93 -19.14 14.41
C PHE A 15 3.30 -18.07 13.38
N THR A 16 4.56 -17.92 13.05
CA THR A 16 5.04 -16.97 12.04
C THR A 16 4.46 -17.29 10.68
N ASP A 17 4.52 -18.54 10.24
CA ASP A 17 3.94 -18.98 8.97
C ASP A 17 2.43 -18.72 8.92
N TYR A 18 1.72 -19.04 9.98
CA TYR A 18 0.27 -18.78 10.06
C TYR A 18 -0.07 -17.29 9.94
N VAL A 19 0.65 -16.42 10.61
CA VAL A 19 0.42 -14.97 10.56
C VAL A 19 0.72 -14.42 9.17
N ILE A 20 1.81 -14.85 8.54
CA ILE A 20 2.21 -14.41 7.20
C ILE A 20 1.14 -14.81 6.18
N ASP A 21 0.71 -16.06 6.16
CA ASP A 21 -0.30 -16.55 5.22
C ASP A 21 -1.62 -15.80 5.35
N LYS A 22 -2.11 -15.63 6.57
CA LYS A 22 -3.36 -14.89 6.83
C LYS A 22 -3.27 -13.42 6.43
N THR A 23 -2.15 -12.79 6.64
CA THR A 23 -1.91 -11.40 6.26
C THR A 23 -1.91 -11.26 4.75
N THR A 24 -1.25 -12.18 4.02
CA THR A 24 -1.17 -12.17 2.56
C THR A 24 -2.55 -12.29 1.93
N GLU A 25 -3.34 -13.30 2.32
CA GLU A 25 -4.69 -13.51 1.81
C GLU A 25 -5.58 -12.27 1.98
N LYS A 26 -5.54 -11.66 3.16
CA LYS A 26 -6.39 -10.49 3.46
C LYS A 26 -5.92 -9.22 2.77
N SER A 27 -4.62 -9.02 2.61
CA SER A 27 -4.08 -7.90 1.84
C SER A 27 -4.51 -7.96 0.38
N GLU A 28 -4.47 -9.13 -0.24
CA GLU A 28 -4.92 -9.32 -1.62
C GLU A 28 -6.42 -9.02 -1.79
N ILE A 29 -7.24 -9.47 -0.87
CA ILE A 29 -8.69 -9.19 -0.87
C ILE A 29 -8.95 -7.70 -0.68
N MET A 30 -8.24 -7.05 0.24
CA MET A 30 -8.49 -5.65 0.62
C MET A 30 -8.10 -4.69 -0.51
N PHE A 31 -6.95 -4.90 -1.13
CA PHE A 31 -6.45 -4.03 -2.20
C PHE A 31 -6.83 -4.48 -3.61
N ALA A 32 -7.52 -5.62 -3.73
CA ALA A 32 -8.16 -6.12 -4.96
C ALA A 32 -7.27 -6.03 -6.22
N GLY A 33 -5.94 -6.23 -6.05
CA GLY A 33 -4.98 -6.22 -7.13
C GLY A 33 -4.25 -4.88 -7.35
N VAL A 34 -4.48 -3.87 -6.52
CA VAL A 34 -3.67 -2.64 -6.49
C VAL A 34 -2.24 -2.94 -6.03
N VAL A 35 -2.13 -3.76 -4.99
CA VAL A 35 -0.86 -4.24 -4.44
C VAL A 35 -0.54 -5.59 -5.10
N GLU A 36 0.55 -5.65 -5.82
CA GLU A 36 1.01 -6.86 -6.51
C GLU A 36 2.35 -7.33 -5.94
N ASN A 37 2.45 -8.62 -5.64
CA ASN A 37 3.71 -9.18 -5.14
C ASN A 37 4.76 -9.25 -6.25
N ASN A 38 5.94 -8.68 -5.98
CA ASN A 38 7.07 -8.69 -6.89
C ASN A 38 8.19 -9.58 -6.33
N PRO A 39 8.48 -10.72 -6.96
CA PRO A 39 9.52 -11.64 -6.48
C PRO A 39 10.92 -11.01 -6.36
N MET A 40 11.25 -10.02 -7.21
CA MET A 40 12.50 -9.30 -7.12
C MET A 40 12.60 -8.53 -5.79
N LEU A 41 11.52 -7.85 -5.39
CA LEU A 41 11.48 -7.12 -4.13
C LEU A 41 11.53 -8.06 -2.91
N ASN A 42 11.04 -9.29 -3.02
CA ASN A 42 11.16 -10.28 -1.95
C ASN A 42 12.63 -10.60 -1.64
N GLY A 43 13.47 -10.76 -2.67
CA GLY A 43 14.93 -10.94 -2.50
C GLY A 43 15.55 -9.73 -1.78
N PHE A 44 15.16 -8.52 -2.15
CA PHE A 44 15.69 -7.31 -1.53
C PHE A 44 15.28 -7.15 -0.06
N VAL A 45 14.12 -7.66 0.34
CA VAL A 45 13.74 -7.65 1.76
C VAL A 45 14.67 -8.50 2.59
N ALA A 46 15.12 -9.65 2.07
CA ALA A 46 16.06 -10.55 2.75
C ALA A 46 17.48 -10.00 2.83
N ASP A 47 17.90 -9.17 1.85
CA ASP A 47 19.22 -8.58 1.78
C ASP A 47 19.43 -7.44 2.79
N GLY A 48 20.68 -7.04 3.02
CA GLY A 48 21.05 -5.87 3.84
C GLY A 48 20.64 -4.54 3.17
N GLY A 49 20.62 -3.44 3.94
CA GLY A 49 20.34 -2.09 3.45
C GLY A 49 18.88 -1.64 3.66
N ILE A 50 18.69 -0.32 3.64
CA ILE A 50 17.39 0.34 3.85
C ILE A 50 16.72 0.64 2.51
N THR A 51 17.51 1.01 1.50
CA THR A 51 17.03 1.40 0.18
C THR A 51 17.59 0.50 -0.91
N TYR A 52 16.81 0.30 -1.95
CA TYR A 52 17.18 -0.47 -3.13
C TYR A 52 16.99 0.37 -4.38
N THR A 53 18.06 0.46 -5.16
CA THR A 53 18.07 1.16 -6.44
C THR A 53 17.78 0.18 -7.57
N MET A 54 16.70 0.42 -8.28
CA MET A 54 16.27 -0.36 -9.45
C MET A 54 16.59 0.44 -10.72
N PRO A 55 17.65 0.10 -11.47
CA PRO A 55 17.95 0.76 -12.72
C PRO A 55 16.90 0.40 -13.78
N LYS A 56 16.48 1.39 -14.56
CA LYS A 56 15.58 1.24 -15.72
C LYS A 56 16.11 2.01 -16.92
N TRP A 57 16.00 1.45 -18.09
CA TRP A 57 16.27 2.14 -19.32
C TRP A 57 15.12 3.09 -19.68
N ASN A 58 15.44 4.28 -20.14
CA ASN A 58 14.47 5.17 -20.75
C ASN A 58 14.06 4.59 -22.11
N ASP A 59 12.91 5.03 -22.59
CA ASP A 59 12.46 4.70 -23.94
C ASP A 59 13.32 5.43 -24.98
N LEU A 60 13.36 4.90 -26.21
CA LEU A 60 14.00 5.56 -27.32
C LEU A 60 13.13 6.76 -27.73
N THR A 61 13.76 7.92 -27.88
CA THR A 61 13.10 9.16 -28.27
C THR A 61 13.74 9.70 -29.55
N GLY A 62 12.98 10.46 -30.33
CA GLY A 62 13.43 11.07 -31.56
C GLY A 62 12.56 10.72 -32.75
N ASN A 63 12.74 11.44 -33.82
CA ASN A 63 12.03 11.22 -35.10
C ASN A 63 12.91 10.42 -36.05
N SER A 64 12.28 9.71 -36.99
CA SER A 64 13.00 9.06 -38.08
C SER A 64 13.69 10.10 -38.94
N GLN A 65 14.90 9.81 -39.37
CA GLN A 65 15.67 10.65 -40.29
C GLN A 65 15.41 10.22 -41.74
N VAL A 66 15.34 11.19 -42.63
CA VAL A 66 15.19 10.89 -44.06
C VAL A 66 16.56 10.51 -44.61
N LEU A 67 16.61 9.43 -45.36
CA LEU A 67 17.83 8.99 -46.07
C LEU A 67 18.36 10.09 -47.00
N SER A 68 19.66 10.35 -46.91
CA SER A 68 20.33 11.35 -47.74
C SER A 68 21.72 10.82 -48.15
N GLU A 69 22.09 11.03 -49.40
CA GLU A 69 23.42 10.68 -49.88
C GLU A 69 24.51 11.62 -49.36
N SER A 70 24.13 12.81 -48.84
CA SER A 70 25.04 13.88 -48.44
C SER A 70 25.10 14.11 -46.92
N LYS A 71 24.30 13.40 -46.12
CA LYS A 71 24.28 13.58 -44.67
C LYS A 71 24.41 12.23 -43.96
N ASP A 72 25.31 12.23 -42.98
CA ASP A 72 25.44 11.09 -42.08
C ASP A 72 24.23 10.98 -41.16
N VAL A 73 23.93 9.77 -40.72
CA VAL A 73 22.85 9.48 -39.75
C VAL A 73 23.28 9.95 -38.37
N GLU A 74 22.46 10.76 -37.71
CA GLU A 74 22.67 11.15 -36.33
C GLU A 74 22.35 9.96 -35.40
N VAL A 75 23.30 9.61 -34.52
CA VAL A 75 23.17 8.51 -33.58
C VAL A 75 22.69 9.04 -32.25
N SER A 76 21.55 8.54 -31.79
CA SER A 76 21.00 8.84 -30.45
C SER A 76 21.39 7.76 -29.46
N GLY A 77 21.79 8.16 -28.25
CA GLY A 77 22.09 7.24 -27.15
C GLY A 77 20.87 6.93 -26.31
N ILE A 78 20.88 5.79 -25.63
CA ILE A 78 19.90 5.45 -24.60
C ILE A 78 20.40 5.93 -23.25
N THR A 79 19.50 6.50 -22.44
CA THR A 79 19.77 6.92 -21.06
C THR A 79 19.08 6.01 -20.05
N SER A 80 19.61 5.93 -18.84
CA SER A 80 19.00 5.17 -17.76
C SER A 80 18.46 6.10 -16.67
N LYS A 81 17.40 5.67 -16.02
CA LYS A 81 16.88 6.23 -14.78
C LYS A 81 16.91 5.17 -13.68
N SER A 82 16.86 5.59 -12.44
CA SER A 82 16.76 4.67 -11.31
C SER A 82 15.51 4.96 -10.48
N GLU A 83 14.82 3.92 -10.07
CA GLU A 83 13.79 3.99 -9.03
C GLU A 83 14.39 3.48 -7.73
N ILE A 84 14.08 4.17 -6.63
CA ILE A 84 14.57 3.81 -5.30
C ILE A 84 13.39 3.37 -4.46
N ALA A 85 13.42 2.12 -4.02
CA ALA A 85 12.47 1.56 -3.06
C ALA A 85 13.06 1.60 -1.65
N THR A 86 12.22 1.72 -0.62
CA THR A 86 12.64 1.69 0.78
C THR A 86 12.07 0.48 1.50
N LYS A 87 12.88 -0.10 2.39
CA LYS A 87 12.49 -1.19 3.28
C LYS A 87 11.75 -0.63 4.49
N LEU A 88 10.71 -1.32 4.89
CA LEU A 88 9.90 -1.01 6.06
C LEU A 88 10.05 -2.15 7.07
N LEU A 89 10.66 -1.85 8.20
CA LEU A 89 10.75 -2.74 9.34
C LEU A 89 9.69 -2.30 10.36
N ARG A 90 8.80 -3.19 10.71
CA ARG A 90 7.72 -2.93 11.66
C ARG A 90 7.73 -3.95 12.78
N VAL A 91 7.45 -3.50 13.98
CA VAL A 91 7.35 -4.35 15.16
C VAL A 91 6.10 -3.96 15.96
N ASN A 92 5.43 -4.93 16.51
CA ASN A 92 4.47 -4.71 17.58
C ASN A 92 4.56 -5.84 18.61
N ALA A 93 4.18 -5.52 19.84
CA ALA A 93 4.18 -6.46 20.94
C ALA A 93 2.84 -6.41 21.68
N TRP A 94 2.38 -7.58 22.08
CA TRP A 94 1.15 -7.74 22.87
C TRP A 94 1.48 -8.57 24.09
N GLY A 95 0.92 -8.19 25.23
CA GLY A 95 1.15 -8.90 26.48
C GLY A 95 -0.15 -9.37 27.11
N ALA A 96 -0.07 -10.47 27.83
CA ALA A 96 -1.13 -11.00 28.67
C ALA A 96 -0.61 -11.29 30.07
N ASN A 97 -1.53 -11.30 31.04
CA ASN A 97 -1.24 -11.63 32.43
C ASN A 97 -1.98 -12.96 32.74
N ASP A 98 -1.27 -13.92 33.33
CA ASP A 98 -1.82 -15.23 33.71
C ASP A 98 -3.01 -15.10 34.66
N LEU A 99 -2.95 -14.13 35.59
CA LEU A 99 -4.03 -13.87 36.53
C LEU A 99 -5.31 -13.43 35.81
N ALA A 100 -5.19 -12.63 34.76
CA ALA A 100 -6.32 -12.23 33.93
C ALA A 100 -6.95 -13.44 33.22
N GLY A 101 -6.14 -14.34 32.68
CA GLY A 101 -6.60 -15.60 32.09
C GLY A 101 -7.30 -16.52 33.10
N ALA A 102 -6.71 -16.66 34.27
CA ALA A 102 -7.30 -17.48 35.36
C ALA A 102 -8.65 -16.95 35.86
N LEU A 103 -8.81 -15.63 35.93
CA LEU A 103 -10.07 -15.00 36.36
C LEU A 103 -11.12 -14.95 35.22
N ALA A 104 -10.70 -14.78 33.99
CA ALA A 104 -11.59 -14.74 32.83
C ALA A 104 -12.05 -16.15 32.38
N GLY A 105 -11.29 -17.19 32.74
CA GLY A 105 -11.58 -18.57 32.30
C GLY A 105 -11.27 -18.81 30.82
N ASP A 106 -10.50 -17.91 30.17
CA ASP A 106 -10.08 -18.01 28.78
C ASP A 106 -8.59 -17.63 28.64
N ASP A 107 -7.96 -18.07 27.56
CA ASP A 107 -6.54 -17.81 27.28
C ASP A 107 -6.38 -16.54 26.41
N PRO A 108 -5.95 -15.39 27.01
CA PRO A 108 -5.79 -14.16 26.27
C PRO A 108 -4.68 -14.24 25.21
N MET A 109 -3.63 -15.05 25.40
CA MET A 109 -2.55 -15.20 24.42
C MET A 109 -3.04 -15.91 23.16
N LYS A 110 -3.93 -16.89 23.28
CA LYS A 110 -4.58 -17.53 22.14
C LYS A 110 -5.46 -16.54 21.35
N ALA A 111 -6.20 -15.68 22.06
CA ALA A 111 -7.00 -14.64 21.44
C ALA A 111 -6.11 -13.61 20.69
N ILE A 112 -5.01 -13.19 21.31
CA ILE A 112 -4.00 -12.31 20.68
C ILE A 112 -3.49 -12.96 19.39
N GLY A 113 -3.05 -14.23 19.44
CA GLY A 113 -2.57 -14.97 18.27
C GLY A 113 -3.55 -14.98 17.10
N ALA A 114 -4.84 -15.15 17.39
CA ALA A 114 -5.90 -15.12 16.36
C ALA A 114 -6.09 -13.71 15.74
N LEU A 115 -5.80 -12.64 16.47
CA LEU A 115 -6.04 -11.25 16.04
C LEU A 115 -4.83 -10.58 15.38
N VAL A 116 -3.62 -11.07 15.60
CA VAL A 116 -2.36 -10.49 15.07
C VAL A 116 -2.39 -10.36 13.55
N SER A 117 -2.87 -11.38 12.84
CA SER A 117 -3.00 -11.35 11.38
C SER A 117 -3.89 -10.18 10.90
N ASN A 118 -5.03 -9.96 11.56
CA ASN A 118 -5.94 -8.87 11.22
C ASN A 118 -5.34 -7.49 11.52
N TRP A 119 -4.51 -7.42 12.56
CA TRP A 119 -3.81 -6.21 12.93
C TRP A 119 -2.80 -5.81 11.84
N TRP A 120 -2.00 -6.75 11.35
CA TRP A 120 -1.03 -6.52 10.28
C TRP A 120 -1.67 -6.12 8.95
N VAL A 121 -2.87 -6.64 8.65
CA VAL A 121 -3.62 -6.22 7.47
C VAL A 121 -4.01 -4.74 7.56
N ARG A 122 -4.45 -4.29 8.73
CA ARG A 122 -4.78 -2.88 8.96
C ARG A 122 -3.55 -1.98 8.89
N ASP A 123 -2.44 -2.41 9.52
CA ASP A 123 -1.16 -1.69 9.45
C ASP A 123 -0.68 -1.52 8.01
N GLU A 124 -0.73 -2.59 7.21
CA GLU A 124 -0.32 -2.53 5.80
C GLU A 124 -1.21 -1.58 4.99
N ARG A 125 -2.51 -1.58 5.22
CA ARG A 125 -3.44 -0.61 4.63
C ARG A 125 -3.06 0.82 5.00
N ASP A 126 -2.79 1.09 6.26
CA ASP A 126 -2.45 2.42 6.76
C ASP A 126 -1.10 2.91 6.19
N ILE A 127 -0.15 2.00 5.98
CA ILE A 127 1.10 2.28 5.26
C ILE A 127 0.81 2.67 3.80
N VAL A 128 -0.03 1.90 3.09
CA VAL A 128 -0.39 2.19 1.69
C VAL A 128 -1.09 3.55 1.57
N LEU A 129 -2.02 3.87 2.49
CA LEU A 129 -2.66 5.19 2.52
C LEU A 129 -1.67 6.31 2.76
N SER A 130 -0.69 6.11 3.65
CA SER A 130 0.38 7.07 3.91
C SER A 130 1.25 7.28 2.66
N ILE A 131 1.60 6.20 1.95
CA ILE A 131 2.33 6.27 0.68
C ILE A 131 1.52 7.04 -0.36
N LEU A 132 0.24 6.70 -0.57
CA LEU A 132 -0.62 7.40 -1.53
C LEU A 132 -0.71 8.89 -1.20
N LYS A 133 -0.87 9.25 0.07
CA LYS A 133 -0.89 10.64 0.50
C LYS A 133 0.42 11.34 0.14
N GLY A 134 1.57 10.82 0.54
CA GLY A 134 2.87 11.42 0.25
C GLY A 134 3.17 11.51 -1.25
N VAL A 135 2.85 10.48 -2.00
CA VAL A 135 3.01 10.45 -3.46
C VAL A 135 2.21 11.58 -4.13
N PHE A 136 0.93 11.72 -3.81
CA PHE A 136 0.09 12.76 -4.41
C PHE A 136 0.34 14.18 -3.87
N ASP A 137 0.97 14.30 -2.71
CA ASP A 137 1.39 15.58 -2.16
C ASP A 137 2.78 16.00 -2.70
N SER A 138 3.46 15.15 -3.50
CA SER A 138 4.71 15.48 -4.16
C SER A 138 4.48 16.38 -5.39
N ALA A 139 5.38 17.35 -5.61
CA ALA A 139 5.27 18.29 -6.71
C ALA A 139 5.22 17.62 -8.10
N GLY A 140 5.90 16.47 -8.25
CA GLY A 140 5.92 15.73 -9.53
C GLY A 140 4.61 15.05 -9.89
N MET A 141 3.64 14.96 -8.96
CA MET A 141 2.35 14.31 -9.17
C MET A 141 1.18 15.29 -9.30
N ALA A 142 1.42 16.59 -9.25
CA ALA A 142 0.37 17.62 -9.34
C ALA A 142 -0.52 17.48 -10.57
N ASP A 143 0.06 17.08 -11.72
CA ASP A 143 -0.66 16.86 -12.97
C ASP A 143 -1.65 15.67 -12.94
N LEU A 144 -1.55 14.80 -11.92
CA LEU A 144 -2.43 13.64 -11.70
C LEU A 144 -3.38 13.84 -10.51
N VAL A 145 -3.54 15.08 -10.05
CA VAL A 145 -4.49 15.47 -9.02
C VAL A 145 -5.54 16.39 -9.64
N LEU A 146 -6.79 15.95 -9.64
CA LEU A 146 -7.95 16.77 -9.99
C LEU A 146 -8.59 17.28 -8.70
N ASP A 147 -8.55 18.58 -8.45
CA ASP A 147 -9.25 19.21 -7.32
C ASP A 147 -10.42 20.05 -7.80
N VAL A 148 -11.63 19.53 -7.66
CA VAL A 148 -12.87 20.23 -7.95
C VAL A 148 -13.58 20.73 -6.69
N SER A 149 -12.98 20.55 -5.52
CA SER A 149 -13.60 20.88 -4.24
C SER A 149 -13.89 22.39 -4.05
N GLY A 150 -13.21 23.24 -4.80
CA GLY A 150 -13.44 24.69 -4.83
C GLY A 150 -14.57 25.12 -5.75
N GLU A 151 -15.02 24.27 -6.66
CA GLU A 151 -16.03 24.60 -7.65
C GLU A 151 -17.46 24.60 -7.08
N THR A 152 -18.36 25.34 -7.73
CA THR A 152 -19.78 25.40 -7.33
C THR A 152 -20.47 24.03 -7.43
N ASN A 153 -20.09 23.22 -8.42
CA ASN A 153 -20.57 21.86 -8.66
C ASN A 153 -19.49 20.80 -8.35
N GLY A 154 -18.61 21.06 -7.39
CA GLY A 154 -17.48 20.17 -7.04
C GLY A 154 -17.89 18.87 -6.35
N LYS A 155 -19.14 18.41 -6.56
CA LYS A 155 -19.62 17.11 -6.07
C LYS A 155 -19.14 15.97 -6.95
N ILE A 156 -18.92 14.82 -6.32
CA ILE A 156 -18.57 13.59 -7.05
C ILE A 156 -19.73 13.18 -7.99
N GLY A 157 -19.37 12.80 -9.21
CA GLY A 157 -20.30 12.33 -10.22
C GLY A 157 -19.57 11.80 -11.44
N ALA A 158 -20.31 11.35 -12.46
CA ALA A 158 -19.73 10.74 -13.66
C ALA A 158 -18.75 11.69 -14.39
N THR A 159 -19.10 12.97 -14.52
CA THR A 159 -18.26 13.97 -15.18
C THR A 159 -16.91 14.12 -14.49
N VAL A 160 -16.92 14.29 -13.15
CA VAL A 160 -15.69 14.48 -12.37
C VAL A 160 -14.77 13.26 -12.46
N VAL A 161 -15.32 12.04 -12.49
CA VAL A 161 -14.54 10.81 -12.64
C VAL A 161 -13.97 10.69 -14.05
N LEU A 162 -14.72 11.07 -15.07
CA LEU A 162 -14.24 11.08 -16.46
C LEU A 162 -13.15 12.13 -16.67
N ASP A 163 -13.29 13.31 -16.07
CA ASP A 163 -12.26 14.35 -16.10
C ASP A 163 -11.00 13.89 -15.37
N GLY A 164 -11.12 13.21 -14.23
CA GLY A 164 -10.00 12.58 -13.54
C GLY A 164 -9.32 11.49 -14.39
N LYS A 165 -10.12 10.64 -15.07
CA LYS A 165 -9.60 9.65 -16.02
C LYS A 165 -8.79 10.31 -17.15
N GLN A 166 -9.27 11.43 -17.66
CA GLN A 166 -8.64 12.16 -18.77
C GLN A 166 -7.23 12.68 -18.46
N LEU A 167 -6.84 12.82 -17.16
CA LEU A 167 -5.48 13.25 -16.80
C LEU A 167 -4.40 12.28 -17.29
N LEU A 168 -4.71 11.01 -17.49
CA LEU A 168 -3.81 10.03 -18.10
C LEU A 168 -3.89 9.99 -19.64
N GLY A 169 -4.80 10.72 -20.26
CA GLY A 169 -5.01 10.74 -21.70
C GLY A 169 -5.32 9.34 -22.25
N ASP A 170 -4.56 8.93 -23.27
CA ASP A 170 -4.69 7.63 -23.95
C ASP A 170 -4.30 6.42 -23.08
N ALA A 171 -3.57 6.64 -21.97
CA ALA A 171 -3.23 5.60 -21.00
C ALA A 171 -4.31 5.37 -19.92
N SER A 172 -5.45 6.04 -20.04
CA SER A 172 -6.54 5.99 -19.06
C SER A 172 -7.13 4.60 -18.83
N ASP A 173 -7.01 3.68 -19.80
CA ASP A 173 -7.50 2.31 -19.71
C ASP A 173 -6.66 1.43 -18.77
N LEU A 174 -5.50 1.92 -18.30
CA LEU A 174 -4.73 1.28 -17.25
C LEU A 174 -5.45 1.32 -15.89
N LEU A 175 -6.33 2.32 -15.68
CA LEU A 175 -7.09 2.45 -14.46
C LEU A 175 -8.19 1.38 -14.42
N THR A 176 -8.20 0.57 -13.35
CA THR A 176 -9.14 -0.55 -13.21
C THR A 176 -9.95 -0.49 -11.93
N MET A 177 -9.54 0.34 -10.98
CA MET A 177 -10.10 0.37 -9.64
C MET A 177 -10.33 1.78 -9.14
N MET A 178 -11.40 1.94 -8.37
CA MET A 178 -11.75 3.16 -7.66
C MET A 178 -11.75 2.89 -6.16
N TYR A 179 -10.90 3.60 -5.43
CA TYR A 179 -10.74 3.47 -3.99
C TYR A 179 -11.29 4.73 -3.30
N MET A 180 -12.30 4.57 -2.47
CA MET A 180 -13.07 5.69 -1.91
C MET A 180 -13.58 5.43 -0.49
N ASN A 181 -13.96 6.52 0.19
CA ASN A 181 -14.64 6.45 1.49
C ASN A 181 -16.09 5.98 1.32
N SER A 182 -16.67 5.36 2.36
CA SER A 182 -18.05 4.86 2.35
C SER A 182 -19.11 5.95 2.15
N ALA A 183 -18.85 7.17 2.65
CA ALA A 183 -19.75 8.31 2.45
C ALA A 183 -19.85 8.71 0.97
N VAL A 184 -18.72 8.71 0.26
CA VAL A 184 -18.64 8.94 -1.19
C VAL A 184 -19.41 7.86 -1.95
N PHE A 185 -19.21 6.60 -1.58
CA PHE A 185 -19.94 5.47 -2.16
C PHE A 185 -21.46 5.62 -2.00
N THR A 186 -21.90 6.02 -0.81
CA THR A 186 -23.33 6.23 -0.53
C THR A 186 -23.91 7.36 -1.40
N GLU A 187 -23.14 8.42 -1.64
CA GLU A 187 -23.60 9.51 -2.52
C GLU A 187 -23.74 9.05 -3.98
N LEU A 188 -22.78 8.25 -4.47
CA LEU A 188 -22.89 7.65 -5.81
C LEU A 188 -24.07 6.65 -5.91
N GLN A 189 -24.41 5.93 -4.84
CA GLN A 189 -25.61 5.09 -4.80
C GLN A 189 -26.89 5.90 -4.90
N LYS A 190 -26.99 7.04 -4.20
CA LYS A 190 -28.16 7.93 -4.29
C LYS A 190 -28.37 8.47 -5.71
N GLN A 191 -27.28 8.66 -6.45
CA GLN A 191 -27.31 9.07 -7.85
C GLN A 191 -27.64 7.92 -8.82
N ASN A 192 -27.87 6.68 -8.32
CA ASN A 192 -28.07 5.45 -9.11
C ASN A 192 -26.93 5.15 -10.10
N LEU A 193 -25.71 5.48 -9.72
CA LEU A 193 -24.53 5.34 -10.58
C LEU A 193 -23.71 4.08 -10.28
N ILE A 194 -24.08 3.32 -9.24
CA ILE A 194 -23.39 2.07 -8.87
C ILE A 194 -24.09 0.89 -9.53
N GLU A 195 -23.34 0.16 -10.32
CA GLU A 195 -23.74 -1.11 -10.91
C GLU A 195 -23.12 -2.28 -10.13
N TYR A 196 -23.78 -3.43 -10.17
CA TYR A 196 -23.28 -4.63 -9.52
C TYR A 196 -23.09 -5.74 -10.55
N ILE A 197 -21.92 -6.34 -10.58
CA ILE A 197 -21.70 -7.57 -11.36
C ILE A 197 -22.52 -8.67 -10.68
N PRO A 198 -23.47 -9.31 -11.42
CA PRO A 198 -24.37 -10.29 -10.83
C PRO A 198 -23.62 -11.53 -10.31
N ALA A 199 -24.14 -12.13 -9.24
CA ALA A 199 -23.55 -13.32 -8.62
C ALA A 199 -23.53 -14.55 -9.56
N SER A 200 -24.25 -14.53 -10.66
CA SER A 200 -24.18 -15.56 -11.73
C SER A 200 -22.86 -15.54 -12.50
N GLU A 201 -22.20 -14.37 -12.55
CA GLU A 201 -20.90 -14.19 -13.22
C GLU A 201 -19.74 -14.12 -12.23
N SER A 202 -20.02 -13.84 -10.96
CA SER A 202 -19.04 -13.74 -9.88
C SER A 202 -19.60 -14.38 -8.61
N LYS A 203 -18.76 -15.01 -7.80
CA LYS A 203 -19.16 -15.60 -6.50
C LYS A 203 -19.70 -14.57 -5.49
N THR A 204 -19.49 -13.28 -5.74
CA THR A 204 -19.90 -12.16 -4.89
C THR A 204 -20.37 -10.99 -5.73
N ASN A 205 -21.36 -10.24 -5.25
CA ASN A 205 -21.76 -8.98 -5.88
C ASN A 205 -20.65 -7.95 -5.75
N ILE A 206 -19.95 -7.66 -6.84
CA ILE A 206 -18.86 -6.68 -6.88
C ILE A 206 -19.45 -5.34 -7.32
N PRO A 207 -19.38 -4.28 -6.50
CA PRO A 207 -19.82 -2.96 -6.91
C PRO A 207 -18.88 -2.40 -7.97
N THR A 208 -19.44 -1.89 -9.05
CA THR A 208 -18.70 -1.24 -10.14
C THR A 208 -19.29 0.15 -10.40
N TYR A 209 -18.45 1.06 -10.85
CA TYR A 209 -18.80 2.40 -11.25
C TYR A 209 -18.07 2.77 -12.53
N LEU A 210 -18.78 3.06 -13.61
CA LEU A 210 -18.20 3.32 -14.93
C LEU A 210 -17.17 2.25 -15.38
N GLY A 211 -17.42 0.97 -15.01
CA GLY A 211 -16.50 -0.13 -15.31
C GLY A 211 -15.34 -0.30 -14.31
N TYR A 212 -15.15 0.61 -13.35
CA TYR A 212 -14.17 0.48 -12.29
C TYR A 212 -14.71 -0.36 -11.14
N ARG A 213 -13.90 -1.30 -10.66
CA ARG A 213 -14.19 -1.99 -9.41
C ARG A 213 -14.08 -1.00 -8.25
N VAL A 214 -15.13 -0.90 -7.44
CA VAL A 214 -15.16 0.00 -6.28
C VAL A 214 -14.69 -0.73 -5.03
N VAL A 215 -13.72 -0.13 -4.33
CA VAL A 215 -13.27 -0.55 -3.00
C VAL A 215 -13.60 0.55 -2.01
N LYS A 216 -14.31 0.19 -0.94
CA LYS A 216 -14.72 1.11 0.12
C LYS A 216 -13.82 0.97 1.32
N ASP A 217 -13.31 2.10 1.82
CA ASP A 217 -12.50 2.11 3.03
C ASP A 217 -12.65 3.43 3.79
N ASP A 218 -13.12 3.34 5.02
CA ASP A 218 -13.32 4.52 5.87
C ASP A 218 -12.02 5.06 6.48
N SER A 219 -10.90 4.34 6.28
CA SER A 219 -9.58 4.84 6.66
C SER A 219 -9.07 5.96 5.74
N ILE A 220 -9.72 6.17 4.58
CA ILE A 220 -9.54 7.38 3.78
C ILE A 220 -10.20 8.52 4.54
N THR A 221 -9.38 9.29 5.26
CA THR A 221 -9.86 10.41 6.07
C THR A 221 -10.36 11.55 5.21
N THR A 222 -11.35 12.28 5.71
CA THR A 222 -11.82 13.54 5.11
C THR A 222 -10.70 14.58 5.16
N LEU A 223 -10.61 15.40 4.11
CA LEU A 223 -9.65 16.50 4.03
C LEU A 223 -10.12 17.79 4.75
N GLY A 224 -11.19 17.70 5.54
CA GLY A 224 -11.88 18.84 6.15
C GLY A 224 -12.93 19.44 5.22
N ASP A 225 -13.81 20.32 5.73
CA ASP A 225 -14.83 21.08 4.96
C ASP A 225 -15.66 20.22 3.97
N ASN A 226 -16.04 19.02 4.36
CA ASN A 226 -16.79 18.06 3.52
C ASN A 226 -16.04 17.66 2.22
N LYS A 227 -14.70 17.73 2.22
CA LYS A 227 -13.84 17.32 1.11
C LYS A 227 -13.38 15.89 1.28
N TYR A 228 -13.41 15.15 0.20
CA TYR A 228 -13.00 13.75 0.15
C TYR A 228 -11.98 13.53 -0.97
N ALA A 229 -11.11 12.56 -0.75
CA ALA A 229 -10.21 12.07 -1.79
C ALA A 229 -10.72 10.72 -2.31
N THR A 230 -10.81 10.59 -3.62
CA THR A 230 -11.06 9.32 -4.32
C THR A 230 -9.87 9.03 -5.21
N TYR A 231 -9.38 7.79 -5.18
CA TYR A 231 -8.23 7.37 -5.96
C TYR A 231 -8.67 6.45 -7.09
N LEU A 232 -8.24 6.76 -8.30
CA LEU A 232 -8.31 5.84 -9.44
C LEU A 232 -6.94 5.15 -9.57
N LEU A 233 -6.92 3.83 -9.51
CA LEU A 233 -5.69 3.05 -9.42
C LEU A 233 -5.66 1.96 -10.50
N SER A 234 -4.47 1.69 -11.02
CA SER A 234 -4.24 0.56 -11.92
C SER A 234 -3.87 -0.69 -11.11
N LYS A 235 -4.04 -1.84 -11.72
CA LYS A 235 -3.55 -3.10 -11.16
C LYS A 235 -2.02 -3.04 -11.01
N GLY A 236 -1.52 -3.44 -9.83
CA GLY A 236 -0.08 -3.51 -9.55
C GLY A 236 0.63 -2.16 -9.54
N CYS A 237 -0.08 -1.04 -9.32
CA CYS A 237 0.55 0.28 -9.18
C CYS A 237 1.41 0.39 -7.92
N ILE A 238 1.15 -0.43 -6.91
CA ILE A 238 2.01 -0.60 -5.74
C ILE A 238 2.60 -2.00 -5.76
N GLN A 239 3.90 -2.09 -5.79
CA GLN A 239 4.64 -3.35 -5.76
C GLN A 239 4.98 -3.72 -4.32
N ARG A 240 4.70 -4.94 -3.94
CA ARG A 240 4.96 -5.49 -2.63
C ARG A 240 6.12 -6.46 -2.66
N GLY A 241 7.03 -6.34 -1.72
CA GLY A 241 8.02 -7.35 -1.39
C GLY A 241 7.86 -7.75 0.06
N THR A 242 7.94 -9.04 0.35
CA THR A 242 7.92 -9.60 1.71
C THR A 242 9.07 -10.58 1.85
N GLY A 243 9.64 -10.66 3.05
CA GLY A 243 10.74 -11.58 3.33
C GLY A 243 11.21 -11.45 4.77
N ILE A 244 12.13 -12.31 5.15
CA ILE A 244 12.75 -12.32 6.47
C ILE A 244 14.22 -11.97 6.27
N PRO A 245 14.70 -10.79 6.75
CA PRO A 245 16.12 -10.46 6.72
C PRO A 245 16.95 -11.46 7.55
N GLN A 246 18.20 -11.67 7.15
CA GLN A 246 19.11 -12.50 7.94
C GLN A 246 19.21 -11.97 9.37
N SER A 247 19.26 -12.87 10.33
CA SER A 247 19.32 -12.57 11.79
C SER A 247 18.06 -11.85 12.33
N PHE A 248 16.99 -11.78 11.56
CA PHE A 248 15.72 -11.18 11.98
C PHE A 248 14.81 -12.29 12.51
N VAL A 249 14.41 -12.20 13.78
CA VAL A 249 13.47 -13.15 14.39
C VAL A 249 12.07 -12.58 14.27
N PRO A 250 11.20 -13.16 13.41
CA PRO A 250 9.87 -12.58 13.14
C PRO A 250 8.94 -12.64 14.34
N THR A 251 9.01 -13.72 15.13
CA THR A 251 8.11 -13.93 16.27
C THR A 251 8.92 -14.42 17.46
N GLU A 252 8.78 -13.74 18.57
CA GLU A 252 9.36 -14.12 19.86
C GLU A 252 8.31 -14.05 20.94
N THR A 253 8.44 -14.96 21.92
CA THR A 253 7.67 -14.90 23.16
C THR A 253 8.63 -14.71 24.31
N ASP A 254 8.32 -13.77 25.20
CA ASP A 254 9.08 -13.53 26.42
C ASP A 254 8.15 -13.65 27.64
N ARG A 255 8.68 -14.18 28.73
CA ARG A 255 7.96 -14.36 29.97
C ARG A 255 8.65 -13.69 31.12
N ASP A 256 8.00 -12.70 31.72
CA ASP A 256 8.41 -12.09 32.98
C ASP A 256 7.85 -12.90 34.16
N SER A 257 8.70 -13.76 34.72
CA SER A 257 8.36 -14.62 35.87
C SER A 257 8.37 -13.89 37.21
N LEU A 258 8.98 -12.69 37.27
CA LEU A 258 9.03 -11.88 38.49
C LEU A 258 7.82 -10.96 38.65
N GLY A 259 7.06 -10.74 37.60
CA GLY A 259 5.76 -10.08 37.71
C GLY A 259 4.80 -10.92 38.52
N SER A 260 4.21 -10.36 39.60
CA SER A 260 3.40 -11.11 40.60
C SER A 260 2.19 -11.84 40.02
N GLY A 261 1.79 -11.58 38.79
CA GLY A 261 0.69 -12.28 38.10
C GLY A 261 1.11 -13.10 36.89
N GLY A 262 2.44 -13.26 36.65
CA GLY A 262 2.96 -13.80 35.41
C GLY A 262 2.63 -12.89 34.21
N ARG A 263 3.60 -12.55 33.39
CA ARG A 263 3.38 -11.72 32.20
C ARG A 263 3.99 -12.44 31.02
N ASP A 264 3.20 -12.64 29.98
CA ASP A 264 3.65 -13.17 28.72
C ASP A 264 3.55 -12.10 27.65
N VAL A 265 4.62 -11.94 26.87
CA VAL A 265 4.70 -10.96 25.79
C VAL A 265 4.98 -11.68 24.49
N LEU A 266 4.14 -11.45 23.49
CA LEU A 266 4.35 -11.85 22.11
C LEU A 266 4.89 -10.66 21.32
N VAL A 267 6.10 -10.76 20.81
CA VAL A 267 6.69 -9.76 19.91
C VAL A 267 6.63 -10.31 18.49
N ASN A 268 6.02 -9.55 17.60
CA ASN A 268 5.98 -9.91 16.18
C ASN A 268 6.57 -8.79 15.33
N ARG A 269 7.45 -9.15 14.41
CA ARG A 269 8.20 -8.25 13.53
C ARG A 269 7.95 -8.62 12.08
N GLN A 270 7.77 -7.62 11.22
CA GLN A 270 7.65 -7.80 9.78
C GLN A 270 8.61 -6.89 9.03
N ALA A 271 9.19 -7.43 7.97
CA ALA A 271 9.96 -6.69 6.99
C ALA A 271 9.22 -6.73 5.66
N LYS A 272 8.98 -5.58 5.06
CA LYS A 272 8.27 -5.46 3.79
C LYS A 272 8.78 -4.27 2.99
N ILE A 273 8.52 -4.30 1.70
CA ILE A 273 8.68 -3.17 0.79
C ILE A 273 7.33 -2.93 0.15
N LEU A 274 6.86 -1.68 0.17
CA LEU A 274 5.69 -1.23 -0.56
C LEU A 274 6.14 -0.06 -1.44
N HIS A 275 6.26 -0.31 -2.73
CA HIS A 275 6.85 0.62 -3.67
C HIS A 275 5.85 1.06 -4.74
N PRO A 276 5.50 2.37 -4.81
CA PRO A 276 4.68 2.90 -5.88
C PRO A 276 5.48 2.92 -7.19
N LYS A 277 4.95 2.29 -8.22
CA LYS A 277 5.63 2.14 -9.51
C LYS A 277 5.88 3.48 -10.19
N GLY A 278 7.12 3.72 -10.60
CA GLY A 278 7.50 4.95 -11.29
C GLY A 278 7.84 6.13 -10.38
N ILE A 279 7.88 5.92 -9.06
CA ILE A 279 8.11 6.96 -8.06
C ILE A 279 9.21 6.51 -7.11
N SER A 280 10.25 7.33 -6.95
CA SER A 280 11.39 7.05 -6.08
C SER A 280 11.20 7.62 -4.68
N TRP A 281 11.67 6.89 -3.69
CA TRP A 281 11.88 7.38 -2.34
C TRP A 281 13.19 8.15 -2.26
N ILE A 282 13.13 9.43 -1.92
CA ILE A 282 14.31 10.30 -1.77
C ILE A 282 14.51 10.79 -0.32
N GLY A 283 13.62 10.40 0.59
CA GLY A 283 13.59 10.86 1.99
C GLY A 283 14.58 10.16 2.92
N VAL A 284 15.66 9.55 2.41
CA VAL A 284 16.63 8.81 3.26
C VAL A 284 17.23 9.70 4.37
N GLY A 285 17.52 10.97 4.08
CA GLY A 285 18.05 11.93 5.04
C GLY A 285 17.04 12.44 6.07
N ASN A 286 15.77 12.14 5.89
CA ASN A 286 14.66 12.60 6.75
C ASN A 286 14.13 11.49 7.67
N ILE A 287 14.71 10.29 7.60
CA ILE A 287 14.31 9.15 8.43
C ILE A 287 14.83 9.39 9.85
N VAL A 288 13.93 9.40 10.83
CA VAL A 288 14.27 9.56 12.25
C VAL A 288 14.68 8.23 12.87
N ASP A 289 13.96 7.17 12.56
CA ASP A 289 14.23 5.82 13.07
C ASP A 289 15.06 4.97 12.07
N SER A 290 15.07 3.67 12.24
CA SER A 290 15.81 2.75 11.35
C SER A 290 15.17 2.64 9.96
N THR A 291 13.86 2.87 9.83
CA THR A 291 13.11 2.84 8.56
C THR A 291 11.97 3.86 8.59
N PRO A 292 11.48 4.33 7.43
CA PRO A 292 10.48 5.39 7.41
C PRO A 292 9.22 5.07 8.20
N SER A 293 8.78 6.03 9.01
CA SER A 293 7.48 6.03 9.68
C SER A 293 6.34 6.37 8.72
N ASN A 294 5.09 6.15 9.13
CA ASN A 294 3.93 6.51 8.31
C ASN A 294 3.83 8.02 8.05
N VAL A 295 4.31 8.85 8.98
CA VAL A 295 4.35 10.32 8.82
C VAL A 295 5.36 10.72 7.74
N GLU A 296 6.54 10.13 7.75
CA GLU A 296 7.57 10.37 6.75
C GLU A 296 7.15 9.87 5.38
N LEU A 297 6.45 8.72 5.30
CA LEU A 297 5.86 8.20 4.07
C LEU A 297 4.75 9.13 3.53
N ALA A 298 4.00 9.79 4.39
CA ALA A 298 2.95 10.73 4.00
C ALA A 298 3.47 12.12 3.61
N THR A 299 4.78 12.36 3.72
CA THR A 299 5.39 13.65 3.40
C THR A 299 5.78 13.71 1.93
N GLY A 300 5.22 14.64 1.17
CA GLY A 300 5.38 14.75 -0.29
C GLY A 300 6.82 15.02 -0.73
N THR A 301 7.62 15.77 0.05
CA THR A 301 9.03 16.08 -0.26
C THR A 301 9.94 14.85 -0.25
N ASN A 302 9.49 13.73 0.32
CA ASN A 302 10.24 12.48 0.37
C ASN A 302 10.05 11.60 -0.88
N TRP A 303 9.20 12.03 -1.81
CA TRP A 303 8.87 11.30 -3.02
C TRP A 303 9.20 12.10 -4.28
N GLN A 304 9.72 11.43 -5.28
CA GLN A 304 10.06 12.01 -6.57
C GLN A 304 9.56 11.12 -7.71
N ARG A 305 8.81 11.69 -8.63
CA ARG A 305 8.41 11.02 -9.86
C ARG A 305 9.62 10.82 -10.77
N VAL A 306 9.80 9.59 -11.25
CA VAL A 306 10.87 9.20 -12.19
C VAL A 306 10.28 8.79 -13.54
N ALA A 307 9.13 8.12 -13.53
CA ALA A 307 8.46 7.70 -14.75
C ALA A 307 7.63 8.81 -15.39
N ASP A 308 7.30 8.64 -16.67
CA ASP A 308 6.35 9.49 -17.38
C ASP A 308 4.95 9.34 -16.79
N LEU A 309 4.14 10.41 -16.84
CA LEU A 309 2.79 10.46 -16.27
C LEU A 309 1.94 9.27 -16.70
N LYS A 310 1.94 8.94 -17.99
CA LYS A 310 1.15 7.85 -18.56
C LYS A 310 1.52 6.45 -18.05
N LYS A 311 2.71 6.27 -17.44
CA LYS A 311 3.20 4.98 -16.93
C LYS A 311 2.90 4.76 -15.43
N ILE A 312 2.36 5.77 -14.73
CA ILE A 312 2.14 5.72 -13.27
C ILE A 312 0.86 4.99 -12.91
N GLY A 313 -0.21 5.17 -13.68
CA GLY A 313 -1.49 4.48 -13.46
C GLY A 313 -2.16 4.78 -12.11
N MET A 314 -2.00 6.00 -11.61
CA MET A 314 -2.61 6.48 -10.37
C MET A 314 -3.11 7.90 -10.56
N VAL A 315 -4.35 8.20 -10.14
CA VAL A 315 -4.96 9.54 -10.17
C VAL A 315 -5.68 9.78 -8.85
N LYS A 316 -5.59 11.02 -8.33
CA LYS A 316 -6.33 11.47 -7.14
C LYS A 316 -7.38 12.51 -7.57
N ILE A 317 -8.60 12.32 -7.09
CA ILE A 317 -9.69 13.28 -7.28
C ILE A 317 -10.09 13.81 -5.91
N VAL A 318 -10.03 15.13 -5.73
CA VAL A 318 -10.50 15.82 -4.52
C VAL A 318 -11.83 16.49 -4.85
N HIS A 319 -12.87 16.17 -4.10
CA HIS A 319 -14.25 16.58 -4.39
C HIS A 319 -15.06 16.77 -3.10
N LYS A 320 -16.28 17.28 -3.22
CA LYS A 320 -17.31 17.32 -2.16
C LYS A 320 -18.37 16.24 -2.37
N ILE A 321 -19.18 15.99 -1.37
CA ILE A 321 -20.38 15.15 -1.43
C ILE A 321 -21.65 15.95 -1.16
#